data_e205cc1647ea995c05c5a7546cd528cc
#
_entry.id   e205cc1647ea995c05c5a7546cd528cc
#
_cell.length_a   1.000
_cell.length_b   1.000
_cell.length_c   1.000
_cell.angle_alpha   90.00
_cell.angle_beta   90.00
_cell.angle_gamma   90.00
#
_symmetry.space_group_name_H-M   'P 1'
#
loop_
_entity.id
_entity.type
_entity.pdbx_description
1 polymer ?
#
loop_
_entity_poly.entity_id
_entity_poly.type
_entity_poly.pdbx_seq_one_letter_code
_entity_poly.pdbx_strand_id
1 'polypeptide(L)'
;MGAPLAPHGPIWHGATVLVVDDESSMRRILRRTLEAENFHVEEAPDGESALRLIQARPEPFDLVLTDLAMPLIDGRQVSETLTRYRPSVAVLCMSADPDAVPYVEAADTPVRVMLKPFTPEDLYHAVRDAISRAADLAVVAEKEIVRAHAGLSKLALALEESRTTRVQTIDLVVAARELRRAVGRQS
;
A
#
# COMPACT_ATOMS: atom_id res chain seq x y z
N MET A 1 34.68 -4.26 -6.48
CA MET A 1 33.91 -5.44 -6.06
C MET A 1 32.44 -5.10 -6.24
N GLY A 2 31.85 -5.57 -7.35
CA GLY A 2 30.45 -5.33 -7.65
C GLY A 2 29.58 -6.15 -6.70
N ALA A 3 28.54 -5.51 -6.14
CA ALA A 3 27.51 -6.23 -5.43
C ALA A 3 26.90 -7.30 -6.35
N PRO A 4 26.60 -8.51 -5.83
CA PRO A 4 25.95 -9.53 -6.64
C PRO A 4 24.57 -8.98 -7.05
N LEU A 5 24.33 -8.93 -8.35
CA LEU A 5 23.01 -8.78 -8.93
C LEU A 5 22.13 -9.90 -8.32
N ALA A 6 21.08 -9.50 -7.63
CA ALA A 6 20.12 -10.45 -7.10
C ALA A 6 19.58 -11.34 -8.23
N PRO A 7 19.46 -12.65 -8.02
CA PRO A 7 18.96 -13.60 -9.01
C PRO A 7 17.43 -13.54 -9.06
N HIS A 8 16.86 -12.36 -9.25
CA HIS A 8 15.42 -12.23 -9.35
C HIS A 8 15.09 -12.00 -10.82
N GLY A 9 14.47 -13.00 -11.42
CA GLY A 9 13.63 -12.83 -12.59
C GLY A 9 12.68 -11.64 -12.39
N PRO A 10 11.85 -11.33 -13.37
CA PRO A 10 10.86 -10.25 -13.24
C PRO A 10 10.13 -10.35 -11.91
N ILE A 11 9.82 -9.22 -11.26
CA ILE A 11 9.24 -9.11 -9.90
C ILE A 11 7.97 -9.96 -9.68
N TRP A 12 7.30 -10.40 -10.73
CA TRP A 12 6.12 -11.28 -10.68
C TRP A 12 6.42 -12.79 -10.67
N HIS A 13 7.67 -13.23 -10.90
CA HIS A 13 8.03 -14.64 -10.89
C HIS A 13 7.94 -15.21 -9.46
N GLY A 14 7.10 -16.23 -9.28
CA GLY A 14 6.84 -16.81 -7.99
C GLY A 14 5.92 -15.97 -7.09
N ALA A 15 5.30 -14.91 -7.63
CA ALA A 15 4.35 -14.10 -6.89
C ALA A 15 3.12 -14.93 -6.46
N THR A 16 2.58 -14.60 -5.29
CA THR A 16 1.43 -15.30 -4.71
C THR A 16 0.14 -14.54 -5.01
N VAL A 17 -0.76 -15.20 -5.71
CA VAL A 17 -2.04 -14.66 -6.16
C VAL A 17 -3.19 -15.34 -5.40
N LEU A 18 -4.09 -14.54 -4.82
CA LEU A 18 -5.37 -15.02 -4.30
C LEU A 18 -6.44 -14.86 -5.38
N VAL A 19 -7.05 -15.96 -5.80
CA VAL A 19 -8.17 -15.97 -6.75
C VAL A 19 -9.48 -16.06 -5.97
N VAL A 20 -10.37 -15.10 -6.19
CA VAL A 20 -11.66 -14.97 -5.51
C VAL A 20 -12.78 -14.92 -6.55
N ASP A 21 -13.63 -15.93 -6.56
CA ASP A 21 -14.75 -16.07 -7.50
C ASP A 21 -15.74 -17.08 -6.91
N ASP A 22 -17.03 -16.88 -6.98
CA ASP A 22 -18.01 -17.81 -6.43
C ASP A 22 -18.20 -19.06 -7.32
N GLU A 23 -17.83 -18.97 -8.61
CA GLU A 23 -17.90 -20.08 -9.54
C GLU A 23 -16.64 -20.97 -9.47
N SER A 24 -16.78 -22.20 -8.98
CA SER A 24 -15.66 -23.14 -8.80
C SER A 24 -14.96 -23.53 -10.11
N SER A 25 -15.68 -23.53 -11.23
CA SER A 25 -15.13 -23.77 -12.56
C SER A 25 -14.19 -22.63 -12.99
N MET A 26 -14.58 -21.38 -12.76
CA MET A 26 -13.78 -20.22 -13.08
C MET A 26 -12.51 -20.20 -12.22
N ARG A 27 -12.62 -20.38 -10.89
CA ARG A 27 -11.43 -20.46 -10.01
C ARG A 27 -10.42 -21.49 -10.51
N ARG A 28 -10.90 -22.69 -10.91
CA ARG A 28 -10.03 -23.75 -11.40
C ARG A 28 -9.32 -23.39 -12.72
N ILE A 29 -10.01 -22.70 -13.62
CA ILE A 29 -9.43 -22.22 -14.88
C ILE A 29 -8.36 -21.17 -14.58
N LEU A 30 -8.68 -20.15 -13.78
CA LEU A 30 -7.76 -19.08 -13.41
C LEU A 30 -6.51 -19.64 -12.72
N ARG A 31 -6.71 -20.54 -11.74
CA ARG A 31 -5.60 -21.20 -11.06
C ARG A 31 -4.67 -21.90 -12.03
N ARG A 32 -5.18 -22.78 -12.90
CA ARG A 32 -4.35 -23.52 -13.86
C ARG A 32 -3.60 -22.58 -14.80
N THR A 33 -4.25 -21.52 -15.26
CA THR A 33 -3.63 -20.54 -16.14
C THR A 33 -2.47 -19.82 -15.45
N LEU A 34 -2.67 -19.38 -14.21
CA LEU A 34 -1.64 -18.66 -13.45
C LEU A 34 -0.50 -19.58 -13.00
N GLU A 35 -0.80 -20.81 -12.53
CA GLU A 35 0.22 -21.78 -12.15
C GLU A 35 1.10 -22.20 -13.34
N ALA A 36 0.56 -22.23 -14.57
CA ALA A 36 1.36 -22.47 -15.77
C ALA A 36 2.40 -21.38 -16.05
N GLU A 37 2.16 -20.17 -15.54
CA GLU A 37 3.06 -19.01 -15.64
C GLU A 37 3.91 -18.79 -14.37
N ASN A 38 4.05 -19.82 -13.53
CA ASN A 38 4.86 -19.84 -12.30
C ASN A 38 4.35 -18.89 -11.19
N PHE A 39 3.06 -18.58 -11.12
CA PHE A 39 2.45 -17.97 -9.96
C PHE A 39 2.09 -19.02 -8.90
N HIS A 40 2.16 -18.67 -7.63
CA HIS A 40 1.57 -19.45 -6.54
C HIS A 40 0.12 -19.02 -6.35
N VAL A 41 -0.82 -19.94 -6.40
CA VAL A 41 -2.25 -19.58 -6.38
C VAL A 41 -2.94 -20.19 -5.16
N GLU A 42 -3.61 -19.33 -4.38
CA GLU A 42 -4.61 -19.71 -3.40
C GLU A 42 -6.01 -19.31 -3.88
N GLU A 43 -7.04 -20.01 -3.39
CA GLU A 43 -8.42 -19.79 -3.83
C GLU A 43 -9.33 -19.44 -2.64
N ALA A 44 -10.29 -18.55 -2.90
CA ALA A 44 -11.40 -18.26 -1.99
C ALA A 44 -12.72 -18.31 -2.76
N PRO A 45 -13.77 -18.96 -2.23
CA PRO A 45 -15.06 -19.08 -2.90
C PRO A 45 -15.96 -17.85 -2.77
N ASP A 46 -15.59 -16.88 -1.92
CA ASP A 46 -16.35 -15.68 -1.61
C ASP A 46 -15.47 -14.60 -0.98
N GLY A 47 -15.98 -13.38 -0.92
CA GLY A 47 -15.24 -12.24 -0.36
C GLY A 47 -14.94 -12.37 1.13
N GLU A 48 -15.80 -13.01 1.92
CA GLU A 48 -15.57 -13.23 3.34
C GLU A 48 -14.40 -14.19 3.58
N SER A 49 -14.36 -15.28 2.84
CA SER A 49 -13.25 -16.24 2.88
C SER A 49 -11.94 -15.59 2.41
N ALA A 50 -12.00 -14.75 1.38
CA ALA A 50 -10.85 -13.98 0.92
C ALA A 50 -10.30 -13.06 2.01
N LEU A 51 -11.15 -12.28 2.66
CA LEU A 51 -10.74 -11.38 3.75
C LEU A 51 -10.16 -12.14 4.95
N ARG A 52 -10.72 -13.31 5.30
CA ARG A 52 -10.15 -14.19 6.33
C ARG A 52 -8.75 -14.68 5.97
N LEU A 53 -8.53 -15.15 4.75
CA LEU A 53 -7.21 -15.58 4.27
C LEU A 53 -6.21 -14.44 4.30
N ILE A 54 -6.58 -13.25 3.82
CA ILE A 54 -5.73 -12.05 3.82
C ILE A 54 -5.32 -11.64 5.24
N GLN A 55 -6.24 -11.74 6.21
CA GLN A 55 -5.96 -11.40 7.61
C GLN A 55 -5.09 -12.46 8.31
N ALA A 56 -5.27 -13.72 7.98
CA ALA A 56 -4.56 -14.83 8.62
C ALA A 56 -3.10 -14.97 8.16
N ARG A 57 -2.73 -14.41 7.01
CA ARG A 57 -1.35 -14.51 6.49
C ARG A 57 -0.43 -13.46 7.11
N PRO A 58 0.75 -13.88 7.62
CA PRO A 58 1.81 -12.95 8.04
C PRO A 58 2.38 -12.19 6.83
N GLU A 59 2.60 -12.88 5.72
CA GLU A 59 3.07 -12.30 4.46
C GLU A 59 1.87 -11.99 3.55
N PRO A 60 1.81 -10.77 2.97
CA PRO A 60 0.71 -10.41 2.09
C PRO A 60 0.74 -11.22 0.78
N PHE A 61 -0.40 -11.29 0.11
CA PHE A 61 -0.45 -11.66 -1.29
C PHE A 61 0.17 -10.54 -2.14
N ASP A 62 0.78 -10.90 -3.25
CA ASP A 62 1.26 -9.92 -4.24
C ASP A 62 0.10 -9.34 -5.05
N LEU A 63 -0.93 -10.18 -5.30
CA LEU A 63 -2.13 -9.79 -6.02
C LEU A 63 -3.36 -10.53 -5.50
N VAL A 64 -4.49 -9.83 -5.48
CA VAL A 64 -5.82 -10.41 -5.34
C VAL A 64 -6.58 -10.23 -6.65
N LEU A 65 -6.93 -11.36 -7.29
CA LEU A 65 -7.77 -11.43 -8.48
C LEU A 65 -9.19 -11.77 -8.03
N THR A 66 -10.15 -10.85 -8.21
CA THR A 66 -11.51 -11.02 -7.68
C THR A 66 -12.58 -10.75 -8.73
N ASP A 67 -13.63 -11.56 -8.76
CA ASP A 67 -14.85 -11.18 -9.48
C ASP A 67 -15.54 -10.02 -8.76
N LEU A 68 -16.06 -9.05 -9.51
CA LEU A 68 -16.90 -7.98 -8.95
C LEU A 68 -18.30 -8.45 -8.59
N ALA A 69 -18.85 -9.40 -9.33
CA ALA A 69 -20.24 -9.84 -9.22
C ALA A 69 -20.40 -11.08 -8.33
N MET A 70 -19.98 -10.98 -7.05
CA MET A 70 -20.16 -12.07 -6.08
C MET A 70 -21.26 -11.73 -5.06
N PRO A 71 -21.95 -12.75 -4.52
CA PRO A 71 -22.91 -12.57 -3.43
C PRO A 71 -22.26 -12.10 -2.13
N LEU A 72 -23.03 -11.37 -1.28
CA LEU A 72 -22.68 -10.92 0.06
C LEU A 72 -21.57 -9.86 0.09
N ILE A 73 -20.32 -10.27 0.08
CA ILE A 73 -19.15 -9.39 -0.02
C ILE A 73 -18.64 -9.48 -1.45
N ASP A 74 -18.89 -8.45 -2.23
CA ASP A 74 -18.48 -8.35 -3.61
C ASP A 74 -16.99 -7.97 -3.77
N GLY A 75 -16.47 -8.07 -4.99
CA GLY A 75 -15.07 -7.76 -5.26
C GLY A 75 -14.72 -6.28 -5.03
N ARG A 76 -15.68 -5.37 -5.09
CA ARG A 76 -15.48 -3.96 -4.75
C ARG A 76 -15.16 -3.81 -3.27
N GLN A 77 -15.95 -4.42 -2.39
CA GLN A 77 -15.73 -4.36 -0.93
C GLN A 77 -14.39 -5.01 -0.54
N VAL A 78 -14.00 -6.09 -1.22
CA VAL A 78 -12.66 -6.70 -1.06
C VAL A 78 -11.58 -5.70 -1.47
N SER A 79 -11.71 -5.07 -2.64
CA SER A 79 -10.73 -4.09 -3.15
C SER A 79 -10.60 -2.85 -2.27
N GLU A 80 -11.71 -2.30 -1.79
CA GLU A 80 -11.74 -1.16 -0.87
C GLU A 80 -11.05 -1.49 0.46
N THR A 81 -11.31 -2.69 0.99
CA THR A 81 -10.67 -3.18 2.22
C THR A 81 -9.16 -3.32 2.04
N LEU A 82 -8.70 -3.90 0.94
CA LEU A 82 -7.28 -4.03 0.63
C LEU A 82 -6.61 -2.68 0.44
N THR A 83 -7.18 -1.79 -0.35
CA THR A 83 -6.64 -0.43 -0.56
C THR A 83 -6.45 0.32 0.76
N ARG A 84 -7.37 0.12 1.71
CA ARG A 84 -7.32 0.79 3.02
C ARG A 84 -6.30 0.18 3.98
N TYR A 85 -6.19 -1.13 4.05
CA TYR A 85 -5.42 -1.83 5.10
C TYR A 85 -4.15 -2.51 4.59
N ARG A 86 -4.04 -2.75 3.30
CA ARG A 86 -2.91 -3.42 2.63
C ARG A 86 -2.62 -2.76 1.27
N PRO A 87 -2.28 -1.46 1.23
CA PRO A 87 -2.16 -0.69 -0.02
C PRO A 87 -1.05 -1.16 -0.96
N SER A 88 -0.14 -2.00 -0.50
CA SER A 88 0.91 -2.62 -1.32
C SER A 88 0.44 -3.84 -2.11
N VAL A 89 -0.74 -4.39 -1.79
CA VAL A 89 -1.30 -5.55 -2.50
C VAL A 89 -1.96 -5.06 -3.79
N ALA A 90 -1.55 -5.61 -4.93
CA ALA A 90 -2.22 -5.36 -6.20
C ALA A 90 -3.63 -5.96 -6.18
N VAL A 91 -4.60 -5.27 -6.78
CA VAL A 91 -5.95 -5.80 -6.95
C VAL A 91 -6.34 -5.75 -8.41
N LEU A 92 -6.74 -6.90 -8.95
CA LEU A 92 -7.29 -7.04 -10.29
C LEU A 92 -8.73 -7.55 -10.18
N CYS A 93 -9.68 -6.68 -10.48
CA CYS A 93 -11.09 -7.02 -10.51
C CYS A 93 -11.48 -7.55 -11.89
N MET A 94 -12.31 -8.57 -11.94
CA MET A 94 -12.91 -9.08 -13.18
C MET A 94 -14.37 -8.63 -13.25
N SER A 95 -14.83 -8.15 -14.41
CA SER A 95 -16.21 -7.72 -14.62
C SER A 95 -16.72 -8.06 -16.00
N ALA A 96 -17.99 -8.46 -16.11
CA ALA A 96 -18.70 -8.49 -17.37
C ALA A 96 -19.32 -7.13 -17.76
N ASP A 97 -19.33 -6.17 -16.84
CA ASP A 97 -19.91 -4.85 -17.02
C ASP A 97 -18.81 -3.81 -17.29
N PRO A 98 -18.76 -3.21 -18.50
CA PRO A 98 -17.81 -2.14 -18.82
C PRO A 98 -17.98 -0.89 -17.96
N ASP A 99 -19.20 -0.61 -17.49
CA ASP A 99 -19.49 0.57 -16.69
C ASP A 99 -18.93 0.44 -15.25
N ALA A 100 -18.48 -0.74 -14.84
CA ALA A 100 -17.82 -0.94 -13.55
C ALA A 100 -16.43 -0.29 -13.48
N VAL A 101 -15.73 -0.12 -14.60
CA VAL A 101 -14.33 0.36 -14.64
C VAL A 101 -14.15 1.72 -13.98
N PRO A 102 -14.92 2.79 -14.33
CA PRO A 102 -14.72 4.12 -13.74
C PRO A 102 -14.99 4.18 -12.24
N TYR A 103 -15.77 3.22 -11.69
CA TYR A 103 -16.13 3.20 -10.29
C TYR A 103 -15.12 2.45 -9.40
N VAL A 104 -14.27 1.63 -10.00
CA VAL A 104 -13.31 0.78 -9.29
C VAL A 104 -11.89 1.29 -9.43
N GLU A 105 -11.52 1.77 -10.62
CA GLU A 105 -10.19 2.29 -10.88
C GLU A 105 -10.05 3.75 -10.45
N ALA A 106 -9.08 4.02 -9.60
CA ALA A 106 -8.62 5.36 -9.32
C ALA A 106 -7.14 5.50 -9.71
N ALA A 107 -6.71 6.73 -10.03
CA ALA A 107 -5.37 6.98 -10.57
C ALA A 107 -4.24 6.52 -9.64
N ASP A 108 -4.43 6.71 -8.33
CA ASP A 108 -3.42 6.49 -7.30
C ASP A 108 -3.66 5.20 -6.48
N THR A 109 -4.42 4.24 -7.03
CA THR A 109 -4.66 2.96 -6.38
C THR A 109 -4.03 1.81 -7.16
N PRO A 110 -3.65 0.70 -6.48
CA PRO A 110 -3.18 -0.51 -7.13
C PRO A 110 -4.32 -1.36 -7.74
N VAL A 111 -5.52 -0.81 -7.83
CA VAL A 111 -6.71 -1.52 -8.35
C VAL A 111 -6.81 -1.36 -9.86
N ARG A 112 -7.11 -2.47 -10.54
CA ARG A 112 -7.38 -2.53 -11.98
C ARG A 112 -8.62 -3.38 -12.25
N VAL A 113 -9.26 -3.13 -13.39
CA VAL A 113 -10.39 -3.92 -13.88
C VAL A 113 -10.04 -4.59 -15.20
N MET A 114 -10.33 -5.88 -15.29
CA MET A 114 -10.26 -6.67 -16.51
C MET A 114 -11.66 -7.07 -16.93
N LEU A 115 -12.02 -6.76 -18.16
CA LEU A 115 -13.34 -7.09 -18.68
C LEU A 115 -13.41 -8.55 -19.19
N LYS A 116 -14.47 -9.25 -18.83
CA LYS A 116 -14.83 -10.56 -19.39
C LYS A 116 -15.56 -10.36 -20.74
N PRO A 117 -15.32 -11.23 -21.79
CA PRO A 117 -14.39 -12.36 -21.79
C PRO A 117 -12.95 -11.95 -22.04
N PHE A 118 -12.00 -12.71 -21.52
CA PHE A 118 -10.56 -12.53 -21.70
C PHE A 118 -9.86 -13.85 -22.04
N THR A 119 -8.70 -13.76 -22.67
CA THR A 119 -7.86 -14.90 -22.97
C THR A 119 -6.86 -15.20 -21.83
N PRO A 120 -6.24 -16.39 -21.79
CA PRO A 120 -5.13 -16.67 -20.87
C PRO A 120 -3.98 -15.66 -20.98
N GLU A 121 -3.67 -15.19 -22.18
CA GLU A 121 -2.63 -14.18 -22.42
C GLU A 121 -3.01 -12.81 -21.85
N ASP A 122 -4.27 -12.38 -22.02
CA ASP A 122 -4.80 -11.16 -21.43
C ASP A 122 -4.70 -11.19 -19.89
N LEU A 123 -5.08 -12.34 -19.29
CA LEU A 123 -4.98 -12.55 -17.85
C LEU A 123 -3.53 -12.42 -17.36
N TYR A 124 -2.60 -13.10 -18.03
CA TYR A 124 -1.18 -13.04 -17.69
C TYR A 124 -0.65 -11.59 -17.72
N HIS A 125 -0.93 -10.87 -18.79
CA HIS A 125 -0.50 -9.47 -18.94
C HIS A 125 -1.14 -8.57 -17.88
N ALA A 126 -2.43 -8.70 -17.62
CA ALA A 126 -3.13 -7.90 -16.62
C ALA A 126 -2.59 -8.14 -15.20
N VAL A 127 -2.34 -9.40 -14.82
CA VAL A 127 -1.77 -9.75 -13.51
C VAL A 127 -0.37 -9.16 -13.34
N ARG A 128 0.49 -9.34 -14.32
CA ARG A 128 1.86 -8.82 -14.33
C ARG A 128 1.87 -7.29 -14.20
N ASP A 129 1.05 -6.63 -15.00
CA ASP A 129 0.99 -5.17 -15.02
C ASP A 129 0.41 -4.60 -13.71
N ALA A 130 -0.57 -5.29 -13.11
CA ALA A 130 -1.11 -4.92 -11.81
C ALA A 130 -0.07 -5.02 -10.70
N ILE A 131 0.70 -6.12 -10.63
CA ILE A 131 1.79 -6.30 -9.65
C ILE A 131 2.87 -5.25 -9.84
N SER A 132 3.31 -5.02 -11.09
CA SER A 132 4.35 -4.01 -11.39
C SER A 132 3.92 -2.61 -10.94
N ARG A 133 2.67 -2.23 -11.23
CA ARG A 133 2.13 -0.94 -10.82
C ARG A 133 2.02 -0.79 -9.29
N ALA A 134 1.59 -1.83 -8.59
CA ALA A 134 1.53 -1.80 -7.13
C ALA A 134 2.93 -1.60 -6.52
N ALA A 135 3.95 -2.26 -7.07
CA ALA A 135 5.33 -2.07 -6.67
C ALA A 135 5.82 -0.63 -6.89
N ASP A 136 5.52 -0.03 -8.05
CA ASP A 136 5.87 1.35 -8.35
C ASP A 136 5.20 2.34 -7.39
N LEU A 137 3.91 2.15 -7.10
CA LEU A 137 3.18 2.97 -6.13
C LEU A 137 3.75 2.84 -4.72
N ALA A 138 4.12 1.62 -4.30
CA ALA A 138 4.74 1.39 -3.00
C ALA A 138 6.08 2.13 -2.85
N VAL A 139 6.92 2.13 -3.89
CA VAL A 139 8.20 2.87 -3.90
C VAL A 139 7.98 4.38 -3.79
N VAL A 140 6.96 4.91 -4.47
CA VAL A 140 6.61 6.34 -4.37
C VAL A 140 6.13 6.68 -2.97
N ALA A 141 5.22 5.88 -2.41
CA ALA A 141 4.69 6.08 -1.06
C ALA A 141 5.81 6.04 0.01
N GLU A 142 6.74 5.09 -0.08
CA GLU A 142 7.89 4.99 0.82
C GLU A 142 8.77 6.25 0.78
N LYS A 143 9.06 6.76 -0.42
CA LYS A 143 9.83 8.00 -0.59
C LYS A 143 9.12 9.21 0.06
N GLU A 144 7.81 9.31 -0.08
CA GLU A 144 7.02 10.38 0.54
C GLU A 144 7.01 10.27 2.08
N ILE A 145 6.89 9.05 2.62
CA ILE A 145 6.98 8.79 4.08
C ILE A 145 8.35 9.22 4.61
N VAL A 146 9.43 8.84 3.95
CA VAL A 146 10.80 9.23 4.33
C VAL A 146 10.97 10.75 4.32
N ARG A 147 10.45 11.44 3.29
CA ARG A 147 10.47 12.91 3.20
C ARG A 147 9.68 13.56 4.33
N ALA A 148 8.49 13.04 4.63
CA ALA A 148 7.65 13.54 5.71
C ALA A 148 8.35 13.39 7.08
N HIS A 149 8.96 12.23 7.36
CA HIS A 149 9.73 12.01 8.58
C HIS A 149 10.92 12.97 8.71
N ALA A 150 11.66 13.19 7.62
CA ALA A 150 12.76 14.14 7.61
C ALA A 150 12.28 15.59 7.89
N GLY A 151 11.11 15.97 7.34
CA GLY A 151 10.48 17.26 7.62
C GLY A 151 10.06 17.42 9.07
N LEU A 152 9.43 16.40 9.66
CA LEU A 152 9.05 16.39 11.07
C LEU A 152 10.27 16.46 12.01
N SER A 153 11.34 15.76 11.69
CA SER A 153 12.59 15.81 12.46
C SER A 153 13.22 17.19 12.45
N LYS A 154 13.23 17.88 11.31
CA LYS A 154 13.71 19.27 11.20
C LYS A 154 12.85 20.24 12.01
N LEU A 155 11.53 20.07 11.96
CA LEU A 155 10.61 20.90 12.73
C LEU A 155 10.80 20.69 14.25
N ALA A 156 10.96 19.45 14.70
CA ALA A 156 11.22 19.13 16.11
C ALA A 156 12.52 19.80 16.58
N LEU A 157 13.59 19.75 15.79
CA LEU A 157 14.86 20.39 16.12
C LEU A 157 14.71 21.91 16.23
N ALA A 158 14.02 22.55 15.28
CA ALA A 158 13.77 23.99 15.31
C ALA A 158 12.94 24.44 16.53
N LEU A 159 11.97 23.61 16.95
CA LEU A 159 11.19 23.88 18.16
C LEU A 159 12.05 23.78 19.43
N GLU A 160 12.95 22.82 19.53
CA GLU A 160 13.88 22.71 20.66
C GLU A 160 14.86 23.89 20.72
N GLU A 161 15.40 24.31 19.59
CA GLU A 161 16.25 25.51 19.50
C GLU A 161 15.50 26.78 19.94
N SER A 162 14.26 26.94 19.47
CA SER A 162 13.41 28.07 19.86
C SER A 162 13.09 28.07 21.36
N ARG A 163 12.84 26.87 21.92
CA ARG A 163 12.60 26.71 23.37
C ARG A 163 13.83 27.10 24.19
N THR A 164 15.01 26.64 23.81
CA THR A 164 16.27 26.93 24.44
C THR A 164 16.56 28.43 24.43
N THR A 165 16.38 29.08 23.28
CA THR A 165 16.55 30.55 23.14
C THR A 165 15.58 31.31 24.03
N ARG A 166 14.32 30.88 24.14
CA ARG A 166 13.32 31.49 25.01
C ARG A 166 13.69 31.39 26.48
N VAL A 167 14.18 30.23 26.93
CA VAL A 167 14.64 30.03 28.31
C VAL A 167 15.82 30.94 28.62
N GLN A 168 16.84 30.98 27.77
CA GLN A 168 17.99 31.87 27.93
C GLN A 168 17.60 33.35 27.98
N THR A 169 16.63 33.78 27.19
CA THR A 169 16.12 35.15 27.20
C THR A 169 15.42 35.49 28.53
N ILE A 170 14.65 34.55 29.09
CA ILE A 170 13.98 34.72 30.38
C ILE A 170 15.01 34.84 31.49
N ASP A 171 16.04 34.00 31.52
CA ASP A 171 17.11 34.03 32.51
C ASP A 171 17.88 35.34 32.46
N LEU A 172 18.19 35.86 31.28
CA LEU A 172 18.83 37.18 31.12
C LEU A 172 17.96 38.32 31.63
N VAL A 173 16.65 38.28 31.37
CA VAL A 173 15.73 39.31 31.88
C VAL A 173 15.61 39.28 33.41
N VAL A 174 15.59 38.08 33.99
CA VAL A 174 15.56 37.90 35.45
C VAL A 174 16.85 38.46 36.10
N ALA A 175 18.02 38.07 35.57
CA ALA A 175 19.33 38.56 36.05
C ALA A 175 19.46 40.07 35.93
N ALA A 176 19.01 40.68 34.84
CA ALA A 176 19.01 42.13 34.66
C ALA A 176 18.10 42.86 35.67
N ARG A 177 16.97 42.29 36.04
CA ARG A 177 16.08 42.83 37.09
C ARG A 177 16.70 42.75 38.46
N GLU A 178 17.38 41.69 38.81
CA GLU A 178 18.08 41.52 40.06
C GLU A 178 19.24 42.51 40.25
N LEU A 179 20.06 42.69 39.19
CA LEU A 179 21.11 43.70 39.15
C LEU A 179 20.58 45.11 39.37
N ARG A 180 19.49 45.50 38.72
CA ARG A 180 18.85 46.82 38.93
C ARG A 180 18.38 47.01 40.38
N ARG A 181 17.83 45.94 40.99
CA ARG A 181 17.42 46.02 42.43
C ARG A 181 18.59 46.13 43.39
N ALA A 182 19.70 45.47 43.04
CA ALA A 182 20.93 45.59 43.89
C ALA A 182 21.54 46.96 43.81
N VAL A 183 21.64 47.55 42.62
CA VAL A 183 22.19 48.95 42.46
C VAL A 183 21.28 49.99 43.10
N GLY A 184 19.95 49.86 43.00
CA GLY A 184 19.01 50.83 43.61
C GLY A 184 18.89 50.75 45.15
N ARG A 185 19.53 49.77 45.81
CA ARG A 185 19.60 49.67 47.28
C ARG A 185 20.87 50.34 47.90
N GLN A 186 21.81 50.80 47.07
CA GLN A 186 23.04 51.42 47.47
C GLN A 186 23.03 52.98 47.32
N SER A 187 21.90 53.49 46.84
CA SER A 187 21.63 54.93 46.74
C SER A 187 20.60 55.36 47.79
#